data_4e42908f2bb88b96eade13b0a1ddb332
#
_entry.id   4e42908f2bb88b96eade13b0a1ddb332
#
_cell.length_a   1.000
_cell.length_b   1.000
_cell.length_c   1.000
_cell.angle_alpha   90.00
_cell.angle_beta   90.00
_cell.angle_gamma   90.00
#
_symmetry.space_group_name_H-M   'P 1'
#
loop_
_entity.id
_entity.type
_entity.pdbx_description
1 polymer ?
#
loop_
_entity_poly.entity_id
_entity_poly.type
_entity_poly.pdbx_seq_one_letter_code
_entity_poly.pdbx_strand_id
1 'polypeptide(L)'
;MCAAKVHIRKAKENMNNVRLIAFDLDGTLTQHKTKLAQPNLGVLDALRAKYKLLMVGAGMCSRIFNQMNGYPIDIIGNYGMQFCTYNAATGELDHVFDEHAPCDRASVEARVTALRERFGYTAFKGNNVEYHDSGCVTFPLLGTAADIADKLAFDPNRSKRKPMYPIVRDAFPDYTVFIGGSSSFDLAPFPYNKYYALDRYCAEYGYDHSEIVYVGDDYGPGGNDEAVYRSDFRFVRVDDYTRFGECMKELL
;
A
#
# COMPACT_ATOMS: atom_id res chain seq x y z
N MET A 1 9.90 -0.75 -30.78
CA MET A 1 8.56 -0.77 -30.15
C MET A 1 8.41 -2.07 -29.37
N CYS A 2 8.69 -2.03 -28.08
CA CYS A 2 8.57 -3.20 -27.21
C CYS A 2 7.17 -3.17 -26.58
N ALA A 3 6.26 -4.03 -27.05
CA ALA A 3 4.95 -4.19 -26.44
C ALA A 3 5.14 -4.70 -25.01
N ALA A 4 4.85 -3.86 -24.03
CA ALA A 4 4.85 -4.27 -22.63
C ALA A 4 3.81 -5.38 -22.47
N LYS A 5 4.26 -6.60 -22.25
CA LYS A 5 3.37 -7.73 -21.93
C LYS A 5 2.76 -7.43 -20.54
N VAL A 6 1.47 -7.14 -20.52
CA VAL A 6 0.67 -7.16 -19.29
C VAL A 6 0.79 -8.59 -18.74
N HIS A 7 1.48 -8.77 -17.63
CA HIS A 7 1.62 -10.07 -17.00
C HIS A 7 0.56 -10.21 -15.91
N ILE A 8 -0.59 -10.75 -16.30
CA ILE A 8 -1.53 -11.34 -15.34
C ILE A 8 -0.89 -12.65 -14.88
N ARG A 9 -0.46 -12.75 -13.65
CA ARG A 9 0.03 -14.02 -13.09
C ARG A 9 -1.17 -14.92 -12.86
N LYS A 10 -1.16 -16.12 -13.44
CA LYS A 10 -2.27 -17.05 -13.72
C LYS A 10 -3.15 -16.60 -14.90
N ALA A 11 -2.51 -16.43 -16.06
CA ALA A 11 -3.19 -16.15 -17.31
C ALA A 11 -4.17 -17.27 -17.68
N LYS A 12 -5.36 -16.87 -18.14
CA LYS A 12 -6.46 -17.66 -18.70
C LYS A 12 -7.44 -18.33 -17.73
N GLU A 13 -7.50 -17.94 -16.46
CA GLU A 13 -8.70 -18.20 -15.68
C GLU A 13 -9.79 -17.20 -16.07
N ASN A 14 -10.96 -17.72 -16.30
CA ASN A 14 -12.15 -17.02 -16.77
C ASN A 14 -12.43 -15.74 -15.95
N MET A 15 -12.21 -14.54 -16.54
CA MET A 15 -12.49 -13.25 -15.88
C MET A 15 -13.98 -13.04 -15.61
N ASN A 16 -14.84 -13.97 -16.07
CA ASN A 16 -16.30 -13.88 -15.93
C ASN A 16 -16.81 -13.98 -14.51
N ASN A 17 -16.00 -14.44 -13.55
CA ASN A 17 -16.39 -14.53 -12.13
C ASN A 17 -15.86 -13.38 -11.26
N VAL A 18 -15.20 -12.38 -11.83
CA VAL A 18 -14.72 -11.22 -11.06
C VAL A 18 -15.91 -10.40 -10.57
N ARG A 19 -15.96 -10.13 -9.28
CA ARG A 19 -17.00 -9.33 -8.61
C ARG A 19 -16.43 -8.07 -7.96
N LEU A 20 -15.15 -8.11 -7.56
CA LEU A 20 -14.47 -7.03 -6.87
C LEU A 20 -13.10 -6.77 -7.47
N ILE A 21 -12.75 -5.49 -7.59
CA ILE A 21 -11.39 -5.04 -7.93
C ILE A 21 -10.87 -4.20 -6.77
N ALA A 22 -9.76 -4.65 -6.19
CA ALA A 22 -9.07 -3.96 -5.12
C ALA A 22 -7.81 -3.25 -5.67
N PHE A 23 -7.54 -2.04 -5.21
CA PHE A 23 -6.47 -1.19 -5.72
C PHE A 23 -5.54 -0.71 -4.61
N ASP A 24 -4.25 -0.67 -4.90
CA ASP A 24 -3.35 0.29 -4.30
C ASP A 24 -3.55 1.69 -4.89
N LEU A 25 -2.98 2.71 -4.23
CA LEU A 25 -3.14 4.11 -4.63
C LEU A 25 -1.86 4.70 -5.24
N ASP A 26 -0.83 4.84 -4.41
CA ASP A 26 0.40 5.56 -4.72
C ASP A 26 1.31 4.76 -5.66
N GLY A 27 1.46 5.16 -6.90
CA GLY A 27 2.19 4.44 -7.95
C GLY A 27 1.28 3.59 -8.86
N THR A 28 0.05 3.30 -8.40
CA THR A 28 -0.95 2.50 -9.12
C THR A 28 -2.00 3.37 -9.82
N LEU A 29 -2.68 4.23 -9.08
CA LEU A 29 -3.73 5.14 -9.60
C LEU A 29 -3.22 6.57 -9.74
N THR A 30 -2.25 6.96 -8.92
CA THR A 30 -1.71 8.31 -8.86
C THR A 30 -0.18 8.27 -8.78
N GLN A 31 0.48 9.37 -9.14
CA GLN A 31 1.84 9.59 -8.67
C GLN A 31 1.83 9.69 -7.14
N HIS A 32 2.91 9.25 -6.49
CA HIS A 32 3.04 9.31 -5.03
C HIS A 32 2.59 10.66 -4.45
N LYS A 33 1.65 10.60 -3.50
CA LYS A 33 1.10 11.75 -2.77
C LYS A 33 0.44 12.83 -3.64
N THR A 34 0.04 12.49 -4.87
CA THR A 34 -0.73 13.39 -5.73
C THR A 34 -2.19 12.99 -5.79
N LYS A 35 -3.05 13.93 -6.16
CA LYS A 35 -4.48 13.71 -6.28
C LYS A 35 -4.81 12.82 -7.49
N LEU A 36 -5.86 12.01 -7.35
CA LEU A 36 -6.45 11.29 -8.47
C LEU A 36 -6.93 12.28 -9.53
N ALA A 37 -6.56 12.03 -10.77
CA ALA A 37 -6.86 12.88 -11.92
C ALA A 37 -7.25 12.04 -13.15
N GLN A 38 -7.68 12.73 -14.23
CA GLN A 38 -7.84 12.09 -15.53
C GLN A 38 -6.47 11.67 -16.10
N PRO A 39 -6.40 10.56 -16.86
CA PRO A 39 -7.55 9.74 -17.34
C PRO A 39 -7.99 8.64 -16.36
N ASN A 40 -7.24 8.39 -15.27
CA ASN A 40 -7.46 7.24 -14.38
C ASN A 40 -8.81 7.29 -13.66
N LEU A 41 -9.31 8.50 -13.34
CA LEU A 41 -10.66 8.70 -12.81
C LEU A 41 -11.73 8.09 -13.75
N GLY A 42 -11.66 8.37 -15.07
CA GLY A 42 -12.63 7.85 -16.04
C GLY A 42 -12.54 6.32 -16.18
N VAL A 43 -11.37 5.74 -16.00
CA VAL A 43 -11.19 4.27 -15.98
C VAL A 43 -11.88 3.66 -14.75
N LEU A 44 -11.72 4.28 -13.57
CA LEU A 44 -12.43 3.84 -12.36
C LEU A 44 -13.96 3.91 -12.51
N ASP A 45 -14.49 4.97 -13.13
CA ASP A 45 -15.93 5.10 -13.38
C ASP A 45 -16.45 3.97 -14.28
N ALA A 46 -15.72 3.62 -15.33
CA ALA A 46 -16.09 2.51 -16.21
C ALA A 46 -16.03 1.15 -15.49
N LEU A 47 -15.02 0.92 -14.64
CA LEU A 47 -14.92 -0.30 -13.83
C LEU A 47 -16.02 -0.38 -12.77
N ARG A 48 -16.35 0.75 -12.10
CA ARG A 48 -17.39 0.81 -11.08
C ARG A 48 -18.78 0.46 -11.62
N ALA A 49 -19.03 0.69 -12.90
CA ALA A 49 -20.29 0.29 -13.54
C ALA A 49 -20.48 -1.24 -13.61
N LYS A 50 -19.39 -2.03 -13.46
CA LYS A 50 -19.40 -3.49 -13.63
C LYS A 50 -19.02 -4.22 -12.35
N TYR A 51 -18.18 -3.65 -11.48
CA TYR A 51 -17.56 -4.29 -10.34
C TYR A 51 -17.72 -3.46 -9.07
N LYS A 52 -17.70 -4.14 -7.92
CA LYS A 52 -17.41 -3.46 -6.65
C LYS A 52 -15.93 -3.03 -6.67
N LEU A 53 -15.67 -1.79 -6.27
CA LEU A 53 -14.30 -1.27 -6.14
C LEU A 53 -13.93 -1.12 -4.65
N LEU A 54 -12.67 -1.37 -4.31
CA LEU A 54 -12.14 -1.28 -2.96
C LEU A 54 -10.72 -0.71 -2.99
N MET A 55 -10.43 0.28 -2.14
CA MET A 55 -9.05 0.72 -1.92
C MET A 55 -8.42 -0.07 -0.78
N VAL A 56 -7.16 -0.50 -0.95
CA VAL A 56 -6.38 -1.17 0.10
C VAL A 56 -5.02 -0.50 0.21
N GLY A 57 -4.88 0.38 1.18
CA GLY A 57 -3.70 1.27 1.27
C GLY A 57 -2.93 1.20 2.58
N ALA A 58 -1.70 1.70 2.53
CA ALA A 58 -0.81 1.84 3.69
C ALA A 58 -1.18 3.01 4.62
N GLY A 59 -1.84 4.03 4.10
CA GLY A 59 -2.21 5.21 4.87
C GLY A 59 -3.61 5.15 5.48
N MET A 60 -3.94 6.11 6.34
CA MET A 60 -5.27 6.27 6.91
C MET A 60 -6.35 6.45 5.83
N CYS A 61 -7.56 5.95 6.09
CA CYS A 61 -8.71 6.08 5.18
C CYS A 61 -8.98 7.53 4.78
N SER A 62 -8.94 8.47 5.73
CA SER A 62 -9.15 9.91 5.47
C SER A 62 -8.10 10.50 4.53
N ARG A 63 -6.82 10.09 4.66
CA ARG A 63 -5.75 10.52 3.75
C ARG A 63 -5.99 9.98 2.34
N ILE A 64 -6.29 8.69 2.23
CA ILE A 64 -6.58 8.03 0.95
C ILE A 64 -7.79 8.68 0.28
N PHE A 65 -8.89 8.87 1.00
CA PHE A 65 -10.10 9.51 0.50
C PHE A 65 -9.86 10.93 -0.02
N ASN A 66 -9.10 11.72 0.76
CA ASN A 66 -8.70 13.07 0.33
C ASN A 66 -7.82 13.02 -0.93
N GLN A 67 -6.88 12.07 -1.05
CA GLN A 67 -6.03 11.88 -2.23
C GLN A 67 -6.85 11.42 -3.45
N MET A 68 -7.91 10.63 -3.22
CA MET A 68 -8.90 10.22 -4.24
C MET A 68 -9.88 11.33 -4.63
N ASN A 69 -9.74 12.57 -4.13
CA ASN A 69 -10.68 13.68 -4.33
C ASN A 69 -12.13 13.35 -3.91
N GLY A 70 -12.32 12.58 -2.84
CA GLY A 70 -13.64 12.17 -2.38
C GLY A 70 -14.33 11.16 -3.31
N TYR A 71 -13.57 10.41 -4.10
CA TYR A 71 -14.13 9.39 -4.99
C TYR A 71 -14.95 8.36 -4.20
N PRO A 72 -16.16 7.99 -4.67
CA PRO A 72 -17.08 7.12 -3.94
C PRO A 72 -16.64 5.65 -3.96
N ILE A 73 -15.76 5.29 -3.05
CA ILE A 73 -15.16 3.96 -2.90
C ILE A 73 -14.92 3.62 -1.43
N ASP A 74 -15.12 2.37 -1.05
CA ASP A 74 -14.76 1.86 0.27
C ASP A 74 -13.24 1.73 0.41
N ILE A 75 -12.73 1.94 1.62
CA ILE A 75 -11.28 2.05 1.85
C ILE A 75 -10.86 1.21 3.05
N ILE A 76 -9.93 0.28 2.84
CA ILE A 76 -9.13 -0.32 3.89
C ILE A 76 -7.83 0.46 3.99
N GLY A 77 -7.59 1.06 5.15
CA GLY A 77 -6.41 1.87 5.45
C GLY A 77 -5.49 1.22 6.48
N ASN A 78 -4.33 1.86 6.72
CA ASN A 78 -3.35 1.43 7.71
C ASN A 78 -3.02 -0.07 7.64
N TYR A 79 -2.77 -0.59 6.43
CA TYR A 79 -2.45 -2.00 6.21
C TYR A 79 -3.51 -2.99 6.69
N GLY A 80 -4.78 -2.57 6.84
CA GLY A 80 -5.89 -3.42 7.31
C GLY A 80 -6.33 -3.14 8.74
N MET A 81 -5.74 -2.15 9.41
CA MET A 81 -6.14 -1.73 10.77
C MET A 81 -7.34 -0.79 10.75
N GLN A 82 -7.68 -0.19 9.62
CA GLN A 82 -8.79 0.74 9.47
C GLN A 82 -9.66 0.36 8.27
N PHE A 83 -10.98 0.40 8.43
CA PHE A 83 -11.91 0.23 7.33
C PHE A 83 -13.02 1.26 7.39
N CYS A 84 -13.28 1.89 6.25
CA CYS A 84 -14.34 2.87 6.08
C CYS A 84 -15.15 2.54 4.82
N THR A 85 -16.46 2.75 4.90
CA THR A 85 -17.37 2.65 3.75
C THR A 85 -17.77 4.04 3.27
N TYR A 86 -17.96 4.19 1.97
CA TYR A 86 -18.45 5.44 1.41
C TYR A 86 -19.96 5.58 1.62
N ASN A 87 -20.38 6.68 2.23
CA ASN A 87 -21.77 7.03 2.45
C ASN A 87 -22.27 7.94 1.32
N ALA A 88 -23.10 7.40 0.45
CA ALA A 88 -23.65 8.15 -0.69
C ALA A 88 -24.63 9.30 -0.30
N ALA A 89 -25.18 9.25 0.92
CA ALA A 89 -26.11 10.30 1.40
C ALA A 89 -25.36 11.55 1.88
N THR A 90 -24.17 11.38 2.46
CA THR A 90 -23.36 12.48 3.00
C THR A 90 -22.19 12.86 2.09
N GLY A 91 -21.76 11.97 1.22
CA GLY A 91 -20.54 12.12 0.41
C GLY A 91 -19.25 11.92 1.19
N GLU A 92 -19.31 11.32 2.39
CA GLU A 92 -18.20 11.13 3.30
C GLU A 92 -17.95 9.66 3.60
N LEU A 93 -16.95 9.37 4.43
CA LEU A 93 -16.64 8.02 4.89
C LEU A 93 -17.28 7.75 6.26
N ASP A 94 -17.99 6.63 6.38
CA ASP A 94 -18.42 6.06 7.64
C ASP A 94 -17.35 5.05 8.15
N HIS A 95 -16.90 5.23 9.38
CA HIS A 95 -15.96 4.32 10.02
C HIS A 95 -16.65 3.01 10.41
N VAL A 96 -16.14 1.89 9.91
CA VAL A 96 -16.58 0.55 10.29
C VAL A 96 -15.75 0.03 11.48
N PHE A 97 -14.43 0.15 11.37
CA PHE A 97 -13.52 -0.11 12.48
C PHE A 97 -12.22 0.71 12.35
N ASP A 98 -11.57 0.93 13.51
CA ASP A 98 -10.26 1.57 13.63
C ASP A 98 -9.50 0.86 14.76
N GLU A 99 -8.58 -0.03 14.39
CA GLU A 99 -7.83 -0.88 15.31
C GLU A 99 -6.49 -0.22 15.65
N HIS A 100 -6.09 -0.38 16.91
CA HIS A 100 -4.84 0.14 17.42
C HIS A 100 -4.08 -0.98 18.13
N ALA A 101 -2.80 -1.12 17.80
CA ALA A 101 -1.92 -2.06 18.47
C ALA A 101 -0.98 -1.32 19.44
N PRO A 102 -0.65 -1.94 20.59
CA PRO A 102 0.34 -1.38 21.49
C PRO A 102 1.71 -1.33 20.81
N CYS A 103 2.48 -0.27 21.07
CA CYS A 103 3.84 -0.11 20.57
C CYS A 103 4.81 0.06 21.75
N ASP A 104 5.75 -0.87 21.90
CA ASP A 104 6.88 -0.71 22.85
C ASP A 104 7.92 0.25 22.24
N ARG A 105 7.69 1.55 22.46
CA ARG A 105 8.55 2.61 21.93
C ARG A 105 10.00 2.46 22.33
N ALA A 106 10.29 2.01 23.57
CA ALA A 106 11.65 1.85 24.06
C ALA A 106 12.38 0.75 23.29
N SER A 107 11.72 -0.38 23.07
CA SER A 107 12.25 -1.49 22.26
C SER A 107 12.47 -1.08 20.80
N VAL A 108 11.50 -0.36 20.20
CA VAL A 108 11.61 0.15 18.83
C VAL A 108 12.78 1.11 18.67
N GLU A 109 12.92 2.10 19.58
CA GLU A 109 14.05 3.05 19.56
C GLU A 109 15.41 2.35 19.65
N ALA A 110 15.55 1.35 20.54
CA ALA A 110 16.78 0.60 20.70
C ALA A 110 17.14 -0.16 19.41
N ARG A 111 16.18 -0.85 18.81
CA ARG A 111 16.37 -1.59 17.53
C ARG A 111 16.73 -0.65 16.38
N VAL A 112 16.04 0.49 16.24
CA VAL A 112 16.33 1.48 15.20
C VAL A 112 17.71 2.09 15.38
N THR A 113 18.10 2.42 16.62
CA THR A 113 19.45 2.94 16.92
C THR A 113 20.54 1.95 16.51
N ALA A 114 20.39 0.68 16.88
CA ALA A 114 21.34 -0.37 16.49
C ALA A 114 21.41 -0.55 14.95
N LEU A 115 20.28 -0.46 14.25
CA LEU A 115 20.25 -0.53 12.79
C LEU A 115 20.92 0.68 12.14
N ARG A 116 20.73 1.91 12.70
CA ARG A 116 21.45 3.10 12.22
C ARG A 116 22.96 2.97 12.32
N GLU A 117 23.44 2.49 13.47
CA GLU A 117 24.88 2.22 13.67
C GLU A 117 25.38 1.20 12.64
N ARG A 118 24.66 0.08 12.49
CA ARG A 118 25.01 -0.98 11.54
C ARG A 118 25.07 -0.50 10.09
N PHE A 119 24.16 0.39 9.68
CA PHE A 119 24.08 0.89 8.31
C PHE A 119 24.87 2.18 8.07
N GLY A 120 25.42 2.79 9.12
CA GLY A 120 26.14 4.06 9.03
C GLY A 120 25.26 5.30 8.85
N TYR A 121 23.95 5.22 9.19
CA TYR A 121 23.00 6.35 9.15
C TYR A 121 22.79 6.99 10.52
N THR A 122 23.87 7.33 11.21
CA THR A 122 23.83 7.93 12.56
C THR A 122 23.51 9.43 12.55
N ALA A 123 23.74 10.12 11.44
CA ALA A 123 23.34 11.51 11.24
C ALA A 123 21.97 11.59 10.57
N PHE A 124 20.98 12.24 11.24
CA PHE A 124 19.62 12.40 10.73
C PHE A 124 19.00 13.69 11.27
N LYS A 125 17.94 14.18 10.60
CA LYS A 125 17.23 15.41 10.99
C LYS A 125 15.89 15.07 11.67
N GLY A 126 15.62 15.65 12.83
CA GLY A 126 14.37 15.45 13.59
C GLY A 126 14.38 14.17 14.42
N ASN A 127 13.28 13.45 14.46
CA ASN A 127 13.13 12.24 15.29
C ASN A 127 13.76 11.01 14.61
N ASN A 128 14.25 10.10 15.46
CA ASN A 128 14.79 8.81 15.09
C ASN A 128 13.70 7.90 14.47
N VAL A 129 12.52 7.96 15.05
CA VAL A 129 11.35 7.14 14.70
C VAL A 129 10.11 8.04 14.61
N GLU A 130 9.19 7.72 13.71
CA GLU A 130 7.86 8.30 13.66
C GLU A 130 6.84 7.24 14.11
N TYR A 131 6.08 7.56 15.15
CA TYR A 131 5.05 6.69 15.72
C TYR A 131 3.67 7.14 15.28
N HIS A 132 2.86 6.19 14.85
CA HIS A 132 1.47 6.42 14.46
C HIS A 132 0.51 5.88 15.54
N ASP A 133 -0.64 6.51 15.70
CA ASP A 133 -1.62 6.11 16.72
C ASP A 133 -2.13 4.68 16.53
N SER A 134 -2.16 4.19 15.30
CA SER A 134 -2.50 2.80 14.99
C SER A 134 -1.52 1.76 15.57
N GLY A 135 -0.33 2.17 16.01
CA GLY A 135 0.77 1.28 16.39
C GLY A 135 1.73 1.01 15.24
N CYS A 136 1.45 1.49 14.03
CA CYS A 136 2.43 1.51 12.95
C CYS A 136 3.62 2.39 13.29
N VAL A 137 4.76 2.08 12.70
CA VAL A 137 6.02 2.79 12.94
C VAL A 137 6.69 3.08 11.60
N THR A 138 7.27 4.27 11.47
CA THR A 138 8.16 4.58 10.34
C THR A 138 9.59 4.77 10.84
N PHE A 139 10.53 4.04 10.25
CA PHE A 139 11.97 4.21 10.43
C PHE A 139 12.54 5.05 9.28
N PRO A 140 12.66 6.38 9.42
CA PRO A 140 13.16 7.27 8.39
C PRO A 140 14.70 7.33 8.43
N LEU A 141 15.39 6.80 7.42
CA LEU A 141 16.87 6.78 7.40
C LEU A 141 17.50 8.18 7.49
N LEU A 142 16.87 9.18 6.87
CA LEU A 142 17.29 10.58 6.93
C LEU A 142 16.69 11.37 8.10
N GLY A 143 15.81 10.72 8.91
CA GLY A 143 15.04 11.34 9.98
C GLY A 143 13.74 12.00 9.51
N THR A 144 12.86 12.28 10.47
CA THR A 144 11.50 12.79 10.19
C THR A 144 11.50 14.18 9.56
N ALA A 145 12.47 15.05 9.94
CA ALA A 145 12.57 16.44 9.50
C ALA A 145 13.56 16.65 8.33
N ALA A 146 13.99 15.59 7.63
CA ALA A 146 14.80 15.75 6.44
C ALA A 146 14.01 16.43 5.31
N ASP A 147 14.69 17.24 4.49
CA ASP A 147 14.08 17.98 3.38
C ASP A 147 13.46 17.01 2.35
N ILE A 148 12.36 17.43 1.74
CA ILE A 148 11.65 16.59 0.74
C ILE A 148 12.57 16.28 -0.45
N ALA A 149 13.35 17.25 -0.91
CA ALA A 149 14.30 17.05 -2.00
C ALA A 149 15.35 15.98 -1.67
N ASP A 150 15.91 16.03 -0.45
CA ASP A 150 16.87 15.03 0.03
C ASP A 150 16.23 13.63 0.11
N LYS A 151 15.00 13.54 0.64
CA LYS A 151 14.24 12.28 0.73
C LYS A 151 14.02 11.68 -0.66
N LEU A 152 13.60 12.47 -1.64
CA LEU A 152 13.34 12.00 -3.01
C LEU A 152 14.62 11.57 -3.74
N ALA A 153 15.72 12.29 -3.53
CA ALA A 153 17.02 11.99 -4.15
C ALA A 153 17.76 10.81 -3.49
N PHE A 154 17.36 10.43 -2.28
CA PHE A 154 18.11 9.47 -1.45
C PHE A 154 18.24 8.09 -2.08
N ASP A 155 17.12 7.51 -2.52
CA ASP A 155 17.07 6.11 -2.96
C ASP A 155 15.89 5.86 -3.93
N PRO A 156 15.88 6.55 -5.10
CA PRO A 156 14.71 6.54 -5.98
C PRO A 156 14.38 5.17 -6.56
N ASN A 157 15.37 4.28 -6.69
CA ASN A 157 15.21 2.91 -7.21
C ASN A 157 15.32 1.83 -6.11
N ARG A 158 15.32 2.25 -4.84
CA ARG A 158 15.45 1.38 -3.65
C ARG A 158 16.75 0.55 -3.60
N SER A 159 17.76 0.89 -4.39
CA SER A 159 19.02 0.13 -4.44
C SER A 159 19.80 0.15 -3.13
N LYS A 160 19.64 1.20 -2.32
CA LYS A 160 20.25 1.29 -0.98
C LYS A 160 19.47 0.47 0.05
N ARG A 161 18.13 0.55 0.05
CA ARG A 161 17.28 -0.09 1.07
C ARG A 161 17.01 -1.57 0.80
N LYS A 162 17.00 -2.02 -0.46
CA LYS A 162 16.82 -3.44 -0.80
C LYS A 162 17.80 -4.38 -0.07
N PRO A 163 19.12 -4.14 -0.01
CA PRO A 163 20.03 -5.00 0.76
C PRO A 163 19.87 -4.86 2.28
N MET A 164 19.31 -3.75 2.79
CA MET A 164 19.03 -3.56 4.22
C MET A 164 17.76 -4.27 4.65
N TYR A 165 16.80 -4.43 3.76
CA TYR A 165 15.45 -4.93 4.06
C TYR A 165 15.41 -6.25 4.85
N PRO A 166 16.16 -7.33 4.49
CA PRO A 166 16.16 -8.55 5.27
C PRO A 166 16.63 -8.34 6.72
N ILE A 167 17.61 -7.44 6.91
CA ILE A 167 18.16 -7.13 8.21
C ILE A 167 17.17 -6.37 9.08
N VAL A 168 16.47 -5.39 8.49
CA VAL A 168 15.42 -4.65 9.20
C VAL A 168 14.26 -5.58 9.55
N ARG A 169 13.80 -6.41 8.62
CA ARG A 169 12.73 -7.39 8.85
C ARG A 169 13.08 -8.34 10.00
N ASP A 170 14.29 -8.87 10.02
CA ASP A 170 14.73 -9.82 11.04
C ASP A 170 14.90 -9.15 12.43
N ALA A 171 15.12 -7.82 12.46
CA ALA A 171 15.16 -7.05 13.71
C ALA A 171 13.77 -6.75 14.28
N PHE A 172 12.70 -6.86 13.48
CA PHE A 172 11.32 -6.57 13.86
C PHE A 172 10.35 -7.75 13.58
N PRO A 173 10.52 -8.88 14.28
CA PRO A 173 9.68 -10.07 14.06
C PRO A 173 8.21 -9.88 14.48
N ASP A 174 7.94 -8.88 15.29
CA ASP A 174 6.63 -8.43 15.78
C ASP A 174 5.91 -7.47 14.83
N TYR A 175 6.57 -7.12 13.71
CA TYR A 175 6.02 -6.26 12.66
C TYR A 175 6.13 -6.89 11.28
N THR A 176 5.22 -6.51 10.40
CA THR A 176 5.41 -6.64 8.95
C THR A 176 6.18 -5.41 8.46
N VAL A 177 7.33 -5.62 7.83
CA VAL A 177 8.24 -4.54 7.41
C VAL A 177 8.13 -4.32 5.92
N PHE A 178 8.12 -3.05 5.49
CA PHE A 178 8.09 -2.64 4.10
C PHE A 178 9.21 -1.63 3.81
N ILE A 179 9.69 -1.61 2.56
CA ILE A 179 10.51 -0.52 2.06
C ILE A 179 9.57 0.63 1.71
N GLY A 180 9.25 1.48 2.71
CA GLY A 180 8.24 2.52 2.62
C GLY A 180 8.78 3.84 2.07
N GLY A 181 7.89 4.64 1.52
CA GLY A 181 8.21 5.99 1.07
C GLY A 181 9.48 6.11 0.22
N SER A 182 10.12 7.30 0.25
CA SER A 182 11.35 7.58 -0.52
C SER A 182 12.65 7.27 0.24
N SER A 183 12.62 7.25 1.58
CA SER A 183 13.82 7.12 2.43
C SER A 183 13.57 6.40 3.76
N SER A 184 12.52 5.61 3.88
CA SER A 184 12.12 4.94 5.13
C SER A 184 11.88 3.45 4.96
N PHE A 185 11.76 2.78 6.10
CA PHE A 185 11.06 1.51 6.24
C PHE A 185 9.78 1.77 7.02
N ASP A 186 8.68 1.18 6.60
CA ASP A 186 7.39 1.23 7.29
C ASP A 186 7.15 -0.12 7.95
N LEU A 187 6.66 -0.09 9.18
CA LEU A 187 6.42 -1.26 10.01
C LEU A 187 4.96 -1.24 10.46
N ALA A 188 4.18 -2.23 10.03
CA ALA A 188 2.83 -2.46 10.54
C ALA A 188 2.87 -3.56 11.59
N PRO A 189 2.16 -3.44 12.72
CA PRO A 189 2.06 -4.54 13.69
C PRO A 189 1.69 -5.85 13.00
N PHE A 190 2.34 -6.97 13.37
CA PHE A 190 1.94 -8.27 12.83
C PHE A 190 0.52 -8.62 13.33
N PRO A 191 -0.38 -9.18 12.47
CA PRO A 191 -0.17 -9.67 11.09
C PRO A 191 -0.53 -8.68 9.98
N TYR A 192 -0.73 -7.38 10.28
CA TYR A 192 -1.27 -6.41 9.35
C TYR A 192 -0.38 -6.20 8.12
N ASN A 193 -0.98 -6.37 6.95
CA ASN A 193 -0.46 -6.09 5.63
C ASN A 193 -1.63 -6.11 4.63
N LYS A 194 -1.41 -5.77 3.37
CA LYS A 194 -2.48 -5.71 2.38
C LYS A 194 -3.11 -7.07 2.05
N TYR A 195 -2.36 -8.17 2.15
CA TYR A 195 -2.92 -9.51 2.00
C TYR A 195 -3.88 -9.85 3.14
N TYR A 196 -3.43 -9.68 4.38
CA TYR A 196 -4.26 -9.89 5.57
C TYR A 196 -5.54 -9.03 5.53
N ALA A 197 -5.40 -7.76 5.11
CA ALA A 197 -6.51 -6.83 4.95
C ALA A 197 -7.56 -7.34 3.95
N LEU A 198 -7.11 -7.80 2.79
CA LEU A 198 -7.98 -8.28 1.73
C LEU A 198 -8.60 -9.65 2.05
N ASP A 199 -7.83 -10.58 2.63
CA ASP A 199 -8.28 -11.89 3.10
C ASP A 199 -9.38 -11.76 4.17
N ARG A 200 -9.17 -10.88 5.16
CA ARG A 200 -10.18 -10.54 6.17
C ARG A 200 -11.45 -9.97 5.55
N TYR A 201 -11.32 -9.07 4.57
CA TYR A 201 -12.45 -8.51 3.84
C TYR A 201 -13.23 -9.60 3.09
N CYS A 202 -12.52 -10.54 2.46
CA CYS A 202 -13.15 -11.67 1.79
C CYS A 202 -13.98 -12.54 2.75
N ALA A 203 -13.40 -12.88 3.89
CA ALA A 203 -14.07 -13.66 4.92
C ALA A 203 -15.33 -12.97 5.48
N GLU A 204 -15.24 -11.63 5.70
CA GLU A 204 -16.34 -10.83 6.25
C GLU A 204 -17.51 -10.67 5.26
N TYR A 205 -17.18 -10.43 3.96
CA TYR A 205 -18.17 -10.08 2.93
C TYR A 205 -18.52 -11.22 1.98
N GLY A 206 -18.01 -12.44 2.22
CA GLY A 206 -18.36 -13.63 1.46
C GLY A 206 -17.85 -13.62 0.03
N TYR A 207 -16.60 -13.23 -0.17
CA TYR A 207 -15.91 -13.35 -1.45
C TYR A 207 -14.91 -14.50 -1.44
N ASP A 208 -14.89 -15.27 -2.52
CA ASP A 208 -13.76 -16.15 -2.81
C ASP A 208 -12.61 -15.34 -3.40
N HIS A 209 -11.34 -15.71 -3.11
CA HIS A 209 -10.17 -15.03 -3.69
C HIS A 209 -10.18 -15.04 -5.22
N SER A 210 -10.76 -16.09 -5.84
CA SER A 210 -10.92 -16.19 -7.30
C SER A 210 -11.89 -15.16 -7.89
N GLU A 211 -12.72 -14.51 -7.08
CA GLU A 211 -13.66 -13.46 -7.49
C GLU A 211 -13.05 -12.05 -7.44
N ILE A 212 -11.79 -11.96 -6.99
CA ILE A 212 -11.12 -10.68 -6.77
C ILE A 212 -9.92 -10.53 -7.70
N VAL A 213 -9.77 -9.31 -8.21
CA VAL A 213 -8.55 -8.84 -8.86
C VAL A 213 -7.93 -7.76 -7.99
N TYR A 214 -6.68 -7.91 -7.63
CA TYR A 214 -5.89 -6.86 -6.97
C TYR A 214 -4.98 -6.16 -8.00
N VAL A 215 -4.89 -4.86 -7.91
CA VAL A 215 -4.13 -3.99 -8.81
C VAL A 215 -3.12 -3.18 -8.00
N GLY A 216 -1.82 -3.33 -8.31
CA GLY A 216 -0.77 -2.69 -7.53
C GLY A 216 0.54 -2.55 -8.30
N ASP A 217 1.44 -1.70 -7.79
CA ASP A 217 2.76 -1.41 -8.38
C ASP A 217 3.92 -1.97 -7.54
N ASP A 218 3.76 -2.06 -6.22
CA ASP A 218 4.85 -2.37 -5.29
C ASP A 218 4.90 -3.85 -4.89
N TYR A 219 4.98 -4.73 -5.90
CA TYR A 219 4.91 -6.19 -5.77
C TYR A 219 6.28 -6.89 -5.62
N GLY A 220 7.39 -6.14 -5.66
CA GLY A 220 8.75 -6.67 -5.49
C GLY A 220 9.10 -6.95 -4.02
N PRO A 221 10.28 -7.58 -3.75
CA PRO A 221 10.72 -7.88 -2.39
C PRO A 221 10.75 -6.63 -1.49
N GLY A 222 10.03 -6.69 -0.38
CA GLY A 222 9.87 -5.60 0.58
C GLY A 222 8.84 -4.55 0.17
N GLY A 223 8.15 -4.73 -0.96
CA GLY A 223 7.03 -3.89 -1.36
C GLY A 223 5.76 -4.20 -0.57
N ASN A 224 4.87 -3.22 -0.45
CA ASN A 224 3.66 -3.39 0.34
C ASN A 224 2.57 -4.23 -0.35
N ASP A 225 2.68 -4.47 -1.66
CA ASP A 225 1.82 -5.37 -2.44
C ASP A 225 2.40 -6.79 -2.57
N GLU A 226 3.66 -7.01 -2.12
CA GLU A 226 4.35 -8.31 -2.28
C GLU A 226 3.53 -9.48 -1.73
N ALA A 227 2.92 -9.32 -0.56
CA ALA A 227 2.15 -10.38 0.08
C ALA A 227 0.92 -10.78 -0.76
N VAL A 228 0.20 -9.83 -1.34
CA VAL A 228 -0.92 -10.09 -2.27
C VAL A 228 -0.41 -10.70 -3.57
N TYR A 229 0.68 -10.18 -4.13
CA TYR A 229 1.27 -10.70 -5.37
C TYR A 229 1.71 -12.16 -5.25
N ARG A 230 2.20 -12.57 -4.07
CA ARG A 230 2.63 -13.95 -3.80
C ARG A 230 1.51 -14.91 -3.41
N SER A 231 0.32 -14.38 -3.13
CA SER A 231 -0.85 -15.16 -2.74
C SER A 231 -1.57 -15.79 -3.94
N ASP A 232 -2.75 -16.29 -3.70
CA ASP A 232 -3.67 -16.85 -4.70
C ASP A 232 -4.62 -15.83 -5.33
N PHE A 233 -4.62 -14.57 -4.86
CA PHE A 233 -5.35 -13.49 -5.53
C PHE A 233 -4.84 -13.27 -6.95
N ARG A 234 -5.75 -12.94 -7.86
CA ARG A 234 -5.37 -12.46 -9.19
C ARG A 234 -4.74 -11.08 -9.06
N PHE A 235 -3.59 -10.88 -9.69
CA PHE A 235 -2.83 -9.65 -9.56
C PHE A 235 -2.56 -9.01 -10.92
N VAL A 236 -2.98 -7.75 -11.08
CA VAL A 236 -2.63 -6.91 -12.23
C VAL A 236 -1.53 -5.94 -11.81
N ARG A 237 -0.39 -6.02 -12.50
CA ARG A 237 0.75 -5.13 -12.25
C ARG A 237 0.58 -3.82 -12.98
N VAL A 238 0.82 -2.71 -12.29
CA VAL A 238 0.91 -1.37 -12.84
C VAL A 238 2.33 -0.86 -12.61
N ASP A 239 3.18 -0.93 -13.61
CA ASP A 239 4.57 -0.44 -13.53
C ASP A 239 4.68 1.08 -13.77
N ASP A 240 3.60 1.68 -14.28
CA ASP A 240 3.47 3.12 -14.58
C ASP A 240 2.00 3.50 -14.47
N TYR A 241 1.64 4.31 -13.47
CA TYR A 241 0.27 4.75 -13.23
C TYR A 241 -0.36 5.52 -14.41
N THR A 242 0.46 6.16 -15.25
CA THR A 242 -0.02 6.86 -16.46
C THR A 242 -0.59 5.90 -17.50
N ARG A 243 -0.25 4.62 -17.40
CA ARG A 243 -0.73 3.53 -18.25
C ARG A 243 -1.79 2.65 -17.59
N PHE A 244 -2.35 3.08 -16.47
CA PHE A 244 -3.36 2.33 -15.73
C PHE A 244 -4.51 1.84 -16.62
N GLY A 245 -5.07 2.69 -17.48
CA GLY A 245 -6.14 2.29 -18.41
C GLY A 245 -5.74 1.17 -19.38
N GLU A 246 -4.46 1.08 -19.78
CA GLU A 246 -3.98 -0.03 -20.59
C GLU A 246 -3.92 -1.34 -19.81
N CYS A 247 -3.56 -1.27 -18.51
CA CYS A 247 -3.52 -2.42 -17.63
C CYS A 247 -4.92 -3.00 -17.37
N MET A 248 -5.97 -2.15 -17.42
CA MET A 248 -7.36 -2.54 -17.13
C MET A 248 -8.14 -3.03 -18.36
N LYS A 249 -7.56 -3.09 -19.57
CA LYS A 249 -8.27 -3.40 -20.82
C LYS A 249 -9.10 -4.70 -20.78
N GLU A 250 -8.64 -5.72 -20.08
CA GLU A 250 -9.36 -7.00 -20.00
C GLU A 250 -10.56 -6.96 -19.04
N LEU A 251 -10.66 -5.90 -18.21
CA LEU A 251 -11.75 -5.68 -17.26
C LEU A 251 -12.74 -4.60 -17.74
N LEU A 252 -12.35 -3.76 -18.69
CA LEU A 252 -13.19 -2.75 -19.31
C LEU A 252 -14.08 -3.36 -20.40
#